data_55658793c4061af54c7fdae19a0c4258
#
_entry.id   55658793c4061af54c7fdae19a0c4258
#
_cell.length_a   1.000
_cell.length_b   1.000
_cell.length_c   1.000
_cell.angle_alpha   90.00
_cell.angle_beta   90.00
_cell.angle_gamma   90.00
#
_symmetry.space_group_name_H-M   'P 1'
#
loop_
_entity.id
_entity.type
_entity.pdbx_description
1 polymer ?
#
loop_
_entity_poly.entity_id
_entity_poly.type
_entity_poly.pdbx_seq_one_letter_code
_entity_poly.pdbx_strand_id
1 'polypeptide(L)'
;MITGWFLTAFSAATACGFVASLMAFWGEPVILIGMIFALCVIARTNFFSKEAPEETEETARQVDKGDQSSICELLTTNVNHYLDRTLTVFSDGLVAFLREDDASLAKLKAESISLMDEISERRGVYYSMALQGGGRKRDRDARNFYYRAFTNMKEVSHSLRDQLGVAENYVANSHSPFRGKMRENTILLAKEMQQVRDNFSPQACTRVLEHLDLAQQSFLVQIGDEHISLRKSELYLGFLLFAREVLNRFMMVKLLQTELEVETAKTAEEEAEKKTTFTEALVEGSCLQNTSSDKQTA
;
A
#
# COMPACT_ATOMS: atom_id res chain seq x y z
N MET A 1 9.64 19.74 18.41
CA MET A 1 10.82 18.91 18.09
C MET A 1 11.95 19.01 19.14
N ILE A 2 12.27 20.16 19.69
CA ILE A 2 13.38 20.35 20.66
C ILE A 2 13.17 19.56 21.96
N THR A 3 11.95 19.50 22.49
CA THR A 3 11.59 18.77 23.71
C THR A 3 11.82 17.24 23.61
N GLY A 4 11.59 16.64 22.43
CA GLY A 4 11.83 15.20 22.23
C GLY A 4 13.31 14.83 22.31
N TRP A 5 14.19 15.67 21.79
CA TRP A 5 15.65 15.47 21.85
C TRP A 5 16.19 15.55 23.28
N PHE A 6 15.71 16.53 24.06
CA PHE A 6 16.08 16.66 25.46
C PHE A 6 15.59 15.47 26.30
N LEU A 7 14.36 15.01 26.08
CA LEU A 7 13.82 13.87 26.82
C LEU A 7 14.60 12.58 26.50
N THR A 8 14.94 12.36 25.23
CA THR A 8 15.73 11.18 24.79
C THR A 8 17.16 11.24 25.34
N ALA A 9 17.81 12.40 25.27
CA ALA A 9 19.16 12.57 25.80
C ALA A 9 19.18 12.42 27.35
N PHE A 10 18.19 12.96 28.04
CA PHE A 10 18.07 12.86 29.49
C PHE A 10 17.79 11.42 29.94
N SER A 11 16.88 10.71 29.26
CA SER A 11 16.58 9.29 29.57
C SER A 11 17.77 8.38 29.28
N ALA A 12 18.53 8.63 28.21
CA ALA A 12 19.74 7.90 27.90
C ALA A 12 20.83 8.15 28.95
N ALA A 13 21.06 9.41 29.35
CA ALA A 13 22.04 9.77 30.38
C ALA A 13 21.70 9.18 31.75
N THR A 14 20.42 9.20 32.17
CA THR A 14 19.96 8.58 33.41
C THR A 14 20.11 7.06 33.37
N ALA A 15 19.78 6.38 32.27
CA ALA A 15 19.97 4.95 32.11
C ALA A 15 21.46 4.57 32.18
N CYS A 16 22.33 5.29 31.48
CA CYS A 16 23.79 5.08 31.53
C CYS A 16 24.35 5.33 32.94
N GLY A 17 23.92 6.38 33.62
CA GLY A 17 24.33 6.68 34.99
C GLY A 17 23.91 5.60 35.98
N PHE A 18 22.70 5.08 35.83
CA PHE A 18 22.19 3.98 36.65
C PHE A 18 23.00 2.67 36.44
N VAL A 19 23.26 2.31 35.19
CA VAL A 19 24.09 1.14 34.87
C VAL A 19 25.53 1.31 35.39
N ALA A 20 26.13 2.49 35.22
CA ALA A 20 27.46 2.78 35.75
C ALA A 20 27.51 2.68 37.28
N SER A 21 26.48 3.16 37.99
CA SER A 21 26.38 3.05 39.45
C SER A 21 26.24 1.59 39.89
N LEU A 22 25.43 0.78 39.19
CA LEU A 22 25.31 -0.65 39.47
C LEU A 22 26.65 -1.39 39.25
N MET A 23 27.38 -1.05 38.21
CA MET A 23 28.71 -1.62 37.94
C MET A 23 29.72 -1.25 39.04
N ALA A 24 29.68 -0.02 39.55
CA ALA A 24 30.56 0.42 40.63
C ALA A 24 30.30 -0.30 41.94
N PHE A 25 29.03 -0.69 42.20
CA PHE A 25 28.66 -1.36 43.45
C PHE A 25 28.83 -2.88 43.43
N TRP A 26 28.54 -3.54 42.29
CA TRP A 26 28.41 -5.00 42.20
C TRP A 26 29.46 -5.63 41.29
N GLY A 27 30.28 -4.85 40.58
CA GLY A 27 31.37 -5.34 39.76
C GLY A 27 30.97 -6.15 38.53
N GLU A 28 31.80 -7.12 38.14
CA GLU A 28 31.63 -7.93 36.92
C GLU A 28 30.30 -8.69 36.75
N PRO A 29 29.61 -9.15 37.82
CA PRO A 29 28.33 -9.88 37.65
C PRO A 29 27.22 -9.07 37.00
N VAL A 30 27.24 -7.75 37.16
CA VAL A 30 26.20 -6.83 36.59
C VAL A 30 26.29 -6.78 35.07
N ILE A 31 27.49 -6.86 34.51
CA ILE A 31 27.70 -6.89 33.05
C ILE A 31 27.06 -8.16 32.46
N LEU A 32 27.25 -9.28 33.14
CA LEU A 32 26.74 -10.58 32.69
C LEU A 32 25.21 -10.63 32.75
N ILE A 33 24.61 -10.11 33.82
CA ILE A 33 23.15 -10.00 33.97
C ILE A 33 22.55 -9.04 32.92
N GLY A 34 23.19 -7.90 32.69
CA GLY A 34 22.76 -6.91 31.67
C GLY A 34 22.82 -7.49 30.25
N MET A 35 23.86 -8.29 29.95
CA MET A 35 24.00 -8.95 28.66
C MET A 35 22.94 -10.04 28.46
N ILE A 36 22.64 -10.85 29.50
CA ILE A 36 21.55 -11.85 29.46
C ILE A 36 20.20 -11.14 29.27
N PHE A 37 19.95 -10.05 29.99
CA PHE A 37 18.72 -9.28 29.85
C PHE A 37 18.55 -8.69 28.44
N ALA A 38 19.60 -8.11 27.87
CA ALA A 38 19.60 -7.61 26.50
C ALA A 38 19.33 -8.73 25.48
N LEU A 39 19.96 -9.90 25.64
CA LEU A 39 19.70 -11.09 24.82
C LEU A 39 18.25 -11.58 24.96
N CYS A 40 17.69 -11.60 26.16
CA CYS A 40 16.29 -11.95 26.38
C CYS A 40 15.32 -10.96 25.71
N VAL A 41 15.61 -9.65 25.77
CA VAL A 41 14.80 -8.63 25.09
C VAL A 41 14.88 -8.79 23.58
N ILE A 42 16.09 -9.00 23.02
CA ILE A 42 16.28 -9.26 21.58
C ILE A 42 15.61 -10.57 21.15
N ALA A 43 15.73 -11.63 21.93
CA ALA A 43 15.04 -12.88 21.66
C ALA A 43 13.52 -12.70 21.70
N ARG A 44 13.00 -12.00 22.73
CA ARG A 44 11.57 -11.72 22.86
C ARG A 44 11.06 -10.90 21.67
N THR A 45 11.74 -9.83 21.26
CA THR A 45 11.32 -9.01 20.12
C THR A 45 11.40 -9.77 18.79
N ASN A 46 12.37 -10.65 18.60
CA ASN A 46 12.49 -11.45 17.37
C ASN A 46 11.59 -12.71 17.36
N PHE A 47 11.32 -13.34 18.50
CA PHE A 47 10.51 -14.56 18.56
C PHE A 47 9.01 -14.28 18.71
N PHE A 48 8.60 -13.27 19.49
CA PHE A 48 7.19 -12.94 19.68
C PHE A 48 6.61 -11.97 18.65
N SER A 49 7.45 -11.38 17.78
CA SER A 49 7.01 -10.54 16.67
C SER A 49 6.63 -11.34 15.42
N LYS A 50 6.62 -12.68 15.48
CA LYS A 50 6.39 -13.56 14.32
C LYS A 50 5.12 -14.41 14.40
N GLU A 51 4.10 -13.94 15.08
CA GLU A 51 2.75 -14.45 14.79
C GLU A 51 2.24 -13.71 13.54
N ALA A 52 2.52 -14.29 12.37
CA ALA A 52 1.84 -13.89 11.15
C ALA A 52 0.33 -14.15 11.35
N PRO A 53 -0.56 -13.23 10.97
CA PRO A 53 -2.00 -13.43 11.06
C PRO A 53 -2.40 -14.73 10.36
N GLU A 54 -3.38 -15.47 10.90
CA GLU A 54 -3.85 -16.75 10.33
C GLU A 54 -4.26 -16.62 8.85
N GLU A 55 -4.78 -15.48 8.42
CA GLU A 55 -5.04 -15.17 7.00
C GLU A 55 -3.79 -15.23 6.12
N THR A 56 -2.63 -14.92 6.69
CA THR A 56 -1.34 -14.94 5.98
C THR A 56 -0.89 -16.38 5.70
N GLU A 57 -1.14 -17.31 6.64
CA GLU A 57 -0.87 -18.74 6.43
C GLU A 57 -1.82 -19.38 5.43
N GLU A 58 -3.09 -18.97 5.42
CA GLU A 58 -4.09 -19.46 4.48
C GLU A 58 -3.79 -19.00 3.05
N THR A 59 -3.36 -17.75 2.87
CA THR A 59 -2.90 -17.20 1.60
C THR A 59 -1.61 -17.93 1.13
N ALA A 60 -0.66 -18.18 2.03
CA ALA A 60 0.55 -18.93 1.72
C ALA A 60 0.25 -20.39 1.33
N ARG A 61 -0.71 -21.05 1.99
CA ARG A 61 -1.16 -22.42 1.66
C ARG A 61 -1.91 -22.50 0.32
N GLN A 62 -2.64 -21.47 -0.08
CA GLN A 62 -3.29 -21.40 -1.41
C GLN A 62 -2.25 -21.25 -2.52
N VAL A 63 -1.19 -20.49 -2.29
CA VAL A 63 -0.06 -20.34 -3.24
C VAL A 63 0.73 -21.64 -3.42
N ASP A 64 0.90 -22.41 -2.35
CA ASP A 64 1.64 -23.68 -2.39
C ASP A 64 0.91 -24.78 -3.22
N LYS A 65 -0.40 -24.62 -3.45
CA LYS A 65 -1.19 -25.52 -4.30
C LYS A 65 -1.04 -25.31 -5.81
N GLY A 66 -0.22 -24.36 -6.25
CA GLY A 66 0.24 -24.26 -7.65
C GLY A 66 -0.76 -23.72 -8.65
N ASP A 67 -1.90 -23.19 -8.23
CA ASP A 67 -2.87 -22.55 -9.14
C ASP A 67 -2.51 -21.07 -9.35
N GLN A 68 -1.70 -20.80 -10.37
CA GLN A 68 -1.15 -19.48 -10.66
C GLN A 68 -2.21 -18.44 -11.10
N SER A 69 -3.33 -18.86 -11.67
CA SER A 69 -4.44 -17.96 -12.01
C SER A 69 -5.05 -17.38 -10.73
N SER A 70 -5.17 -18.20 -9.71
CA SER A 70 -5.66 -17.84 -8.37
C SER A 70 -4.78 -16.77 -7.69
N ILE A 71 -3.45 -16.83 -7.88
CA ILE A 71 -2.53 -15.85 -7.26
C ILE A 71 -2.71 -14.46 -7.88
N CYS A 72 -2.68 -14.35 -9.21
CA CYS A 72 -2.87 -13.05 -9.87
C CYS A 72 -4.24 -12.44 -9.52
N GLU A 73 -5.29 -13.24 -9.46
CA GLU A 73 -6.63 -12.82 -9.09
C GLU A 73 -6.71 -12.35 -7.65
N LEU A 74 -6.16 -13.12 -6.71
CA LEU A 74 -6.09 -12.75 -5.29
C LEU A 74 -5.38 -11.42 -5.08
N LEU A 75 -4.33 -11.21 -5.80
CA LEU A 75 -3.49 -10.04 -5.67
C LEU A 75 -4.16 -8.81 -6.30
N THR A 76 -4.81 -8.97 -7.45
CA THR A 76 -5.64 -7.93 -8.06
C THR A 76 -6.78 -7.53 -7.11
N THR A 77 -7.44 -8.50 -6.49
CA THR A 77 -8.49 -8.28 -5.49
C THR A 77 -7.97 -7.49 -4.29
N ASN A 78 -6.81 -7.86 -3.73
CA ASN A 78 -6.21 -7.15 -2.62
C ASN A 78 -5.83 -5.71 -2.99
N VAL A 79 -5.23 -5.49 -4.15
CA VAL A 79 -4.91 -4.14 -4.63
C VAL A 79 -6.19 -3.30 -4.74
N ASN A 80 -7.25 -3.82 -5.35
CA ASN A 80 -8.51 -3.12 -5.49
C ASN A 80 -9.14 -2.79 -4.13
N HIS A 81 -9.08 -3.72 -3.17
CA HIS A 81 -9.56 -3.51 -1.81
C HIS A 81 -8.83 -2.34 -1.12
N TYR A 82 -7.49 -2.29 -1.21
CA TYR A 82 -6.72 -1.17 -0.63
C TYR A 82 -6.99 0.17 -1.32
N LEU A 83 -7.17 0.15 -2.64
CA LEU A 83 -7.55 1.35 -3.39
C LEU A 83 -8.90 1.88 -2.92
N ASP A 84 -9.90 1.02 -2.81
CA ASP A 84 -11.25 1.37 -2.34
C ASP A 84 -11.21 1.95 -0.93
N ARG A 85 -10.54 1.28 0.01
CA ARG A 85 -10.40 1.76 1.39
C ARG A 85 -9.68 3.10 1.47
N THR A 86 -8.62 3.31 0.70
CA THR A 86 -7.88 4.58 0.68
C THR A 86 -8.77 5.74 0.21
N LEU A 87 -9.53 5.54 -0.87
CA LEU A 87 -10.46 6.55 -1.38
C LEU A 87 -11.60 6.82 -0.40
N THR A 88 -12.12 5.78 0.24
CA THR A 88 -13.17 5.90 1.26
C THR A 88 -12.67 6.73 2.45
N VAL A 89 -11.54 6.35 3.03
CA VAL A 89 -10.96 7.05 4.20
C VAL A 89 -10.63 8.51 3.87
N PHE A 90 -10.14 8.79 2.66
CA PHE A 90 -9.84 10.16 2.25
C PHE A 90 -11.11 10.98 2.04
N SER A 91 -12.09 10.48 1.28
CA SER A 91 -13.34 11.20 1.03
C SER A 91 -14.13 11.46 2.31
N ASP A 92 -14.20 10.47 3.20
CA ASP A 92 -14.86 10.61 4.50
C ASP A 92 -14.08 11.56 5.42
N GLY A 93 -12.74 11.58 5.32
CA GLY A 93 -11.88 12.54 6.00
C GLY A 93 -12.15 13.97 5.59
N LEU A 94 -12.34 14.24 4.30
CA LEU A 94 -12.75 15.57 3.81
C LEU A 94 -14.12 15.98 4.34
N VAL A 95 -15.08 15.04 4.37
CA VAL A 95 -16.43 15.30 4.90
C VAL A 95 -16.39 15.56 6.41
N ALA A 96 -15.63 14.76 7.18
CA ALA A 96 -15.47 14.95 8.61
C ALA A 96 -14.80 16.30 8.93
N PHE A 97 -13.76 16.66 8.17
CA PHE A 97 -13.11 17.95 8.26
C PHE A 97 -14.07 19.14 8.03
N LEU A 98 -14.89 19.06 6.96
CA LEU A 98 -15.88 20.10 6.64
C LEU A 98 -16.99 20.24 7.70
N ARG A 99 -17.22 19.21 8.50
CA ARG A 99 -18.15 19.19 9.64
C ARG A 99 -17.49 19.56 10.95
N GLU A 100 -16.18 19.76 10.96
CA GLU A 100 -15.38 20.01 12.17
C GLU A 100 -15.52 18.86 13.20
N ASP A 101 -15.67 17.62 12.70
CA ASP A 101 -15.86 16.41 13.52
C ASP A 101 -14.50 15.79 13.86
N ASP A 102 -13.94 16.23 14.99
CA ASP A 102 -12.66 15.78 15.52
C ASP A 102 -12.64 14.27 15.82
N ALA A 103 -13.74 13.74 16.37
CA ALA A 103 -13.84 12.33 16.72
C ALA A 103 -13.80 11.43 15.47
N SER A 104 -14.51 11.82 14.41
CA SER A 104 -14.48 11.09 13.14
C SER A 104 -13.11 11.19 12.47
N LEU A 105 -12.43 12.34 12.52
CA LEU A 105 -11.08 12.50 11.98
C LEU A 105 -10.07 11.62 12.73
N ALA A 106 -10.13 11.57 14.06
CA ALA A 106 -9.27 10.70 14.87
C ALA A 106 -9.47 9.21 14.52
N LYS A 107 -10.74 8.78 14.31
CA LYS A 107 -11.06 7.42 13.89
C LYS A 107 -10.49 7.10 12.50
N LEU A 108 -10.70 7.97 11.52
CA LEU A 108 -10.21 7.79 10.15
C LEU A 108 -8.68 7.79 10.08
N LYS A 109 -8.02 8.61 10.89
CA LYS A 109 -6.57 8.56 11.06
C LYS A 109 -6.11 7.22 11.63
N ALA A 110 -6.76 6.69 12.64
CA ALA A 110 -6.45 5.36 13.17
C ALA A 110 -6.66 4.27 12.12
N GLU A 111 -7.71 4.37 11.31
CA GLU A 111 -7.95 3.46 10.17
C GLU A 111 -6.86 3.57 9.11
N SER A 112 -6.36 4.76 8.79
CA SER A 112 -5.25 4.95 7.85
C SER A 112 -3.94 4.32 8.36
N ILE A 113 -3.70 4.31 9.67
CA ILE A 113 -2.57 3.62 10.29
C ILE A 113 -2.72 2.10 10.16
N SER A 114 -3.91 1.57 10.48
CA SER A 114 -4.21 0.14 10.29
C SER A 114 -4.02 -0.31 8.84
N LEU A 115 -4.49 0.49 7.89
CA LEU A 115 -4.31 0.24 6.45
C LEU A 115 -2.82 0.20 6.05
N MET A 116 -2.02 1.11 6.58
CA MET A 116 -0.58 1.16 6.34
C MET A 116 0.14 -0.08 6.91
N ASP A 117 -0.23 -0.51 8.12
CA ASP A 117 0.35 -1.68 8.77
C ASP A 117 -0.02 -2.96 7.99
N GLU A 118 -1.28 -3.12 7.60
CA GLU A 118 -1.76 -4.23 6.79
C GLU A 118 -1.05 -4.34 5.43
N ILE A 119 -0.87 -3.22 4.72
CA ILE A 119 -0.10 -3.18 3.47
C ILE A 119 1.36 -3.59 3.72
N SER A 120 1.95 -3.17 4.84
CA SER A 120 3.34 -3.46 5.17
C SER A 120 3.56 -4.93 5.53
N GLU A 121 2.63 -5.55 6.25
CA GLU A 121 2.64 -6.98 6.58
C GLU A 121 2.51 -7.85 5.33
N ARG A 122 1.52 -7.58 4.50
CA ARG A 122 1.31 -8.32 3.24
C ARG A 122 2.48 -8.20 2.29
N ARG A 123 3.16 -7.06 2.24
CA ARG A 123 4.39 -6.91 1.47
C ARG A 123 5.45 -7.94 1.87
N GLY A 124 5.64 -8.20 3.16
CA GLY A 124 6.58 -9.20 3.68
C GLY A 124 6.27 -10.61 3.18
N VAL A 125 5.00 -10.99 3.17
CA VAL A 125 4.52 -12.28 2.65
C VAL A 125 4.85 -12.45 1.17
N TYR A 126 4.55 -11.45 0.36
CA TYR A 126 4.84 -11.52 -1.08
C TYR A 126 6.33 -11.57 -1.38
N TYR A 127 7.18 -10.95 -0.57
CA TYR A 127 8.63 -11.11 -0.70
C TYR A 127 9.08 -12.55 -0.45
N SER A 128 8.56 -13.20 0.59
CA SER A 128 8.90 -14.59 0.90
C SER A 128 8.45 -15.56 -0.21
N MET A 129 7.25 -15.35 -0.75
CA MET A 129 6.74 -16.10 -1.89
C MET A 129 7.57 -15.87 -3.16
N ALA A 130 7.98 -14.63 -3.41
CA ALA A 130 8.80 -14.28 -4.57
C ALA A 130 10.19 -14.95 -4.54
N LEU A 131 10.73 -15.24 -3.35
CA LEU A 131 12.00 -15.93 -3.20
C LEU A 131 11.88 -17.44 -3.42
N GLN A 132 10.71 -18.03 -3.17
CA GLN A 132 10.44 -19.46 -3.31
C GLN A 132 10.02 -19.85 -4.75
N GLY A 133 9.54 -18.90 -5.57
CA GLY A 133 9.04 -19.14 -6.92
C GLY A 133 10.14 -19.42 -7.93
N GLY A 134 9.94 -20.45 -8.76
CA GLY A 134 10.82 -20.84 -9.87
C GLY A 134 10.98 -19.73 -10.92
N GLY A 135 12.07 -19.78 -11.68
CA GLY A 135 12.52 -18.73 -12.60
C GLY A 135 11.69 -18.53 -13.89
N ARG A 136 10.40 -18.84 -13.93
CA ARG A 136 9.55 -18.61 -15.11
C ARG A 136 9.37 -17.09 -15.32
N LYS A 137 9.29 -16.67 -16.60
CA LYS A 137 9.12 -15.25 -16.98
C LYS A 137 7.87 -14.66 -16.31
N ARG A 138 6.74 -15.38 -16.37
CA ARG A 138 5.47 -14.99 -15.75
C ARG A 138 5.56 -14.70 -14.26
N ASP A 139 6.33 -15.50 -13.52
CA ASP A 139 6.52 -15.30 -12.08
C ASP A 139 7.33 -14.03 -11.77
N ARG A 140 8.23 -13.64 -12.68
CA ARG A 140 9.00 -12.38 -12.56
C ARG A 140 8.13 -11.18 -12.82
N ASP A 141 7.26 -11.22 -13.81
CA ASP A 141 6.39 -10.11 -14.20
C ASP A 141 5.33 -9.86 -13.12
N ALA A 142 4.71 -10.91 -12.61
CA ALA A 142 3.83 -10.84 -11.46
C ALA A 142 4.54 -10.22 -10.23
N ARG A 143 5.76 -10.66 -9.90
CA ARG A 143 6.56 -10.12 -8.80
C ARG A 143 6.87 -8.63 -8.97
N ASN A 144 7.23 -8.20 -10.18
CA ASN A 144 7.49 -6.79 -10.48
C ASN A 144 6.23 -5.95 -10.31
N PHE A 145 5.09 -6.42 -10.79
CA PHE A 145 3.79 -5.78 -10.57
C PHE A 145 3.52 -5.59 -9.08
N TYR A 146 3.69 -6.65 -8.30
CA TYR A 146 3.44 -6.57 -6.85
C TYR A 146 4.32 -5.58 -6.15
N TYR A 147 5.60 -5.67 -6.37
CA TYR A 147 6.55 -4.75 -5.76
C TYR A 147 6.18 -3.30 -6.04
N ARG A 148 5.84 -2.99 -7.29
CA ARG A 148 5.48 -1.63 -7.70
C ARG A 148 4.13 -1.21 -7.13
N ALA A 149 3.12 -2.06 -7.18
CA ALA A 149 1.78 -1.77 -6.65
C ALA A 149 1.83 -1.53 -5.13
N PHE A 150 2.40 -2.46 -4.37
CA PHE A 150 2.49 -2.31 -2.91
C PHE A 150 3.39 -1.16 -2.46
N THR A 151 4.46 -0.84 -3.20
CA THR A 151 5.28 0.33 -2.89
C THR A 151 4.47 1.61 -3.06
N ASN A 152 3.74 1.75 -4.17
CA ASN A 152 2.86 2.91 -4.40
C ASN A 152 1.76 3.01 -3.34
N MET A 153 1.12 1.90 -2.98
CA MET A 153 0.06 1.88 -1.98
C MET A 153 0.58 2.23 -0.58
N LYS A 154 1.76 1.74 -0.21
CA LYS A 154 2.40 2.11 1.05
C LYS A 154 2.67 3.60 1.14
N GLU A 155 3.22 4.21 0.09
CA GLU A 155 3.49 5.64 0.07
C GLU A 155 2.20 6.46 0.18
N VAL A 156 1.15 6.07 -0.56
CA VAL A 156 -0.18 6.72 -0.46
C VAL A 156 -0.75 6.61 0.95
N SER A 157 -0.65 5.43 1.60
CA SER A 157 -1.16 5.26 2.97
C SER A 157 -0.41 6.10 4.01
N HIS A 158 0.91 6.28 3.84
CA HIS A 158 1.69 7.22 4.66
C HIS A 158 1.22 8.66 4.47
N SER A 159 1.08 9.10 3.21
CA SER A 159 0.62 10.45 2.89
C SER A 159 -0.81 10.69 3.40
N LEU A 160 -1.70 9.68 3.32
CA LEU A 160 -3.07 9.74 3.85
C LEU A 160 -3.09 9.96 5.36
N ARG A 161 -2.32 9.15 6.10
CA ARG A 161 -2.18 9.30 7.57
C ARG A 161 -1.72 10.71 7.93
N ASP A 162 -0.72 11.22 7.23
CA ASP A 162 -0.14 12.53 7.52
C ASP A 162 -1.14 13.65 7.22
N GLN A 163 -1.87 13.58 6.11
CA GLN A 163 -2.93 14.55 5.76
C GLN A 163 -4.09 14.53 6.77
N LEU A 164 -4.54 13.36 7.18
CA LEU A 164 -5.58 13.23 8.22
C LEU A 164 -5.09 13.74 9.57
N GLY A 165 -3.81 13.52 9.91
CA GLY A 165 -3.21 14.06 11.12
C GLY A 165 -3.13 15.59 11.13
N VAL A 166 -2.85 16.22 9.98
CA VAL A 166 -2.87 17.69 9.85
C VAL A 166 -4.30 18.21 9.95
N ALA A 167 -5.28 17.53 9.33
CA ALA A 167 -6.69 17.91 9.39
C ALA A 167 -7.26 17.79 10.81
N GLU A 168 -6.99 16.69 11.52
CA GLU A 168 -7.35 16.48 12.92
C GLU A 168 -6.79 17.59 13.80
N ASN A 169 -5.48 17.85 13.73
CA ASN A 169 -4.84 18.92 14.48
C ASN A 169 -5.41 20.30 14.19
N TYR A 170 -5.82 20.55 12.94
CA TYR A 170 -6.44 21.81 12.55
C TYR A 170 -7.79 22.02 13.25
N VAL A 171 -8.63 21.00 13.26
CA VAL A 171 -9.94 21.02 13.91
C VAL A 171 -9.79 21.07 15.44
N ALA A 172 -8.96 20.21 16.04
CA ALA A 172 -8.72 20.16 17.47
C ALA A 172 -8.20 21.49 18.05
N ASN A 173 -7.44 22.26 17.28
CA ASN A 173 -6.98 23.59 17.67
C ASN A 173 -8.00 24.72 17.35
N SER A 174 -9.23 24.38 17.01
CA SER A 174 -10.33 25.32 16.74
C SER A 174 -9.97 26.39 15.70
N HIS A 175 -9.22 26.02 14.67
CA HIS A 175 -8.91 26.92 13.57
C HIS A 175 -10.16 27.20 12.74
N SER A 176 -10.21 28.41 12.15
CA SER A 176 -11.39 28.82 11.37
C SER A 176 -11.66 27.90 10.16
N PRO A 177 -12.91 27.43 9.97
CA PRO A 177 -13.25 26.49 8.91
C PRO A 177 -13.03 27.05 7.50
N PHE A 178 -13.00 26.17 6.52
CA PHE A 178 -12.99 26.59 5.13
C PHE A 178 -14.31 27.27 4.77
N ARG A 179 -14.25 28.37 4.04
CA ARG A 179 -15.40 29.18 3.60
C ARG A 179 -15.31 29.44 2.11
N GLY A 180 -16.45 29.88 1.50
CA GLY A 180 -16.52 30.24 0.10
C GLY A 180 -16.02 29.14 -0.83
N LYS A 181 -15.24 29.50 -1.82
CA LYS A 181 -14.73 28.59 -2.86
C LYS A 181 -13.90 27.44 -2.30
N MET A 182 -13.09 27.66 -1.26
CA MET A 182 -12.32 26.56 -0.64
C MET A 182 -13.25 25.46 -0.12
N ARG A 183 -14.35 25.85 0.55
CA ARG A 183 -15.33 24.88 1.06
C ARG A 183 -16.06 24.17 -0.08
N GLU A 184 -16.50 24.91 -1.09
CA GLU A 184 -17.19 24.36 -2.27
C GLU A 184 -16.31 23.36 -3.03
N ASN A 185 -15.06 23.73 -3.31
CA ASN A 185 -14.10 22.85 -3.97
C ASN A 185 -13.79 21.59 -3.13
N THR A 186 -13.70 21.71 -1.79
CA THR A 186 -13.47 20.54 -0.93
C THR A 186 -14.68 19.61 -0.92
N ILE A 187 -15.91 20.14 -0.92
CA ILE A 187 -17.14 19.33 -1.05
C ILE A 187 -17.16 18.61 -2.40
N LEU A 188 -16.85 19.33 -3.48
CA LEU A 188 -16.82 18.75 -4.83
C LEU A 188 -15.75 17.66 -4.92
N LEU A 189 -14.54 17.93 -4.40
CA LEU A 189 -13.46 16.95 -4.34
C LEU A 189 -13.88 15.66 -3.60
N ALA A 190 -14.52 15.78 -2.44
CA ALA A 190 -14.99 14.60 -1.70
C ALA A 190 -15.97 13.76 -2.55
N LYS A 191 -16.89 14.39 -3.26
CA LYS A 191 -17.84 13.70 -4.16
C LYS A 191 -17.14 13.06 -5.37
N GLU A 192 -16.19 13.76 -5.97
CA GLU A 192 -15.43 13.25 -7.11
C GLU A 192 -14.58 12.04 -6.72
N MET A 193 -13.95 12.07 -5.55
CA MET A 193 -13.18 10.93 -5.03
C MET A 193 -14.10 9.70 -4.78
N GLN A 194 -15.32 9.91 -4.27
CA GLN A 194 -16.31 8.84 -4.16
C GLN A 194 -16.74 8.30 -5.53
N GLN A 195 -16.95 9.15 -6.52
CA GLN A 195 -17.29 8.73 -7.88
C GLN A 195 -16.16 7.92 -8.54
N VAL A 196 -14.92 8.34 -8.34
CA VAL A 196 -13.73 7.59 -8.82
C VAL A 196 -13.65 6.23 -8.13
N ARG A 197 -13.94 6.14 -6.83
CA ARG A 197 -14.01 4.86 -6.11
C ARG A 197 -15.05 3.93 -6.72
N ASP A 198 -16.28 4.43 -6.91
CA ASP A 198 -17.40 3.62 -7.37
C ASP A 198 -17.28 3.21 -8.85
N ASN A 199 -16.61 4.04 -9.64
CA ASN A 199 -16.43 3.80 -11.09
C ASN A 199 -15.05 4.29 -11.56
N PHE A 200 -14.01 3.54 -11.17
CA PHE A 200 -12.64 3.87 -11.54
C PHE A 200 -12.42 3.77 -13.05
N SER A 201 -12.13 4.90 -13.69
CA SER A 201 -11.72 4.96 -15.09
C SER A 201 -10.66 6.03 -15.30
N PRO A 202 -9.72 5.86 -16.27
CA PRO A 202 -8.73 6.89 -16.58
C PRO A 202 -9.38 8.24 -16.91
N GLN A 203 -10.52 8.23 -17.60
CA GLN A 203 -11.26 9.45 -17.96
C GLN A 203 -11.86 10.16 -16.74
N ALA A 204 -12.37 9.38 -15.75
CA ALA A 204 -12.85 9.96 -14.50
C ALA A 204 -11.69 10.60 -13.73
N CYS A 205 -10.55 9.93 -13.62
CA CYS A 205 -9.36 10.47 -12.97
C CYS A 205 -8.86 11.75 -13.67
N THR A 206 -8.80 11.77 -15.01
CA THR A 206 -8.36 12.96 -15.77
C THR A 206 -9.26 14.17 -15.49
N ARG A 207 -10.59 13.98 -15.46
CA ARG A 207 -11.53 15.08 -15.12
C ARG A 207 -11.29 15.64 -13.72
N VAL A 208 -11.04 14.77 -12.74
CA VAL A 208 -10.74 15.22 -11.38
C VAL A 208 -9.41 15.97 -11.34
N LEU A 209 -8.39 15.50 -12.06
CA LEU A 209 -7.09 16.18 -12.16
C LEU A 209 -7.23 17.58 -12.78
N GLU A 210 -8.01 17.74 -13.83
CA GLU A 210 -8.31 19.04 -14.43
C GLU A 210 -9.02 19.98 -13.43
N HIS A 211 -9.99 19.44 -12.67
CA HIS A 211 -10.64 20.22 -11.62
C HIS A 211 -9.67 20.63 -10.50
N LEU A 212 -8.75 19.75 -10.09
CA LEU A 212 -7.72 20.07 -9.10
C LEU A 212 -6.79 21.20 -9.59
N ASP A 213 -6.42 21.22 -10.89
CA ASP A 213 -5.62 22.28 -11.48
C ASP A 213 -6.34 23.62 -11.43
N LEU A 214 -7.62 23.65 -11.81
CA LEU A 214 -8.45 24.85 -11.77
C LEU A 214 -8.65 25.34 -10.33
N ALA A 215 -8.90 24.44 -9.39
CA ALA A 215 -9.05 24.77 -7.96
C ALA A 215 -7.76 25.38 -7.40
N GLN A 216 -6.60 24.79 -7.72
CA GLN A 216 -5.30 25.30 -7.31
C GLN A 216 -5.00 26.68 -7.90
N GLN A 217 -5.21 26.87 -9.21
CA GLN A 217 -5.00 28.16 -9.87
C GLN A 217 -5.91 29.25 -9.29
N SER A 218 -7.21 28.95 -9.14
CA SER A 218 -8.16 29.88 -8.52
C SER A 218 -7.76 30.27 -7.10
N PHE A 219 -7.25 29.32 -6.33
CA PHE A 219 -6.80 29.57 -4.97
C PHE A 219 -5.54 30.44 -4.91
N LEU A 220 -4.56 30.21 -5.79
CA LEU A 220 -3.34 31.03 -5.86
C LEU A 220 -3.63 32.50 -6.19
N VAL A 221 -4.65 32.76 -7.00
CA VAL A 221 -5.14 34.15 -7.29
C VAL A 221 -5.76 34.73 -6.00
N GLN A 222 -6.59 33.96 -5.26
CA GLN A 222 -7.24 34.45 -4.04
C GLN A 222 -6.26 34.78 -2.90
N ILE A 223 -5.16 34.02 -2.76
CA ILE A 223 -4.15 34.31 -1.73
C ILE A 223 -3.57 35.72 -1.91
N GLY A 224 -3.47 36.22 -3.14
CA GLY A 224 -2.98 37.57 -3.43
C GLY A 224 -3.95 38.67 -2.99
N ASP A 225 -5.26 38.38 -3.00
CA ASP A 225 -6.32 39.36 -2.79
C ASP A 225 -6.93 39.30 -1.36
N GLU A 226 -6.88 38.16 -0.70
CA GLU A 226 -7.48 37.93 0.63
C GLU A 226 -6.43 37.59 1.68
N HIS A 227 -6.63 38.08 2.91
CA HIS A 227 -5.81 37.71 4.08
C HIS A 227 -6.17 36.29 4.58
N ILE A 228 -5.79 35.27 3.78
CA ILE A 228 -5.95 33.87 4.16
C ILE A 228 -4.78 33.46 5.06
N SER A 229 -5.06 32.81 6.20
CA SER A 229 -4.00 32.37 7.09
C SER A 229 -3.12 31.29 6.43
N LEU A 230 -1.81 31.32 6.70
CA LEU A 230 -0.84 30.37 6.14
C LEU A 230 -1.26 28.92 6.37
N ARG A 231 -1.66 28.58 7.61
CA ARG A 231 -2.11 27.21 7.97
C ARG A 231 -3.31 26.74 7.17
N LYS A 232 -4.26 27.65 6.91
CA LYS A 232 -5.44 27.33 6.09
C LYS A 232 -5.04 27.06 4.64
N SER A 233 -4.11 27.84 4.12
CA SER A 233 -3.56 27.69 2.77
C SER A 233 -2.82 26.37 2.63
N GLU A 234 -1.94 26.05 3.58
CA GLU A 234 -1.17 24.81 3.60
C GLU A 234 -2.08 23.59 3.63
N LEU A 235 -3.10 23.58 4.49
CA LEU A 235 -4.04 22.47 4.60
C LEU A 235 -4.86 22.28 3.33
N TYR A 236 -5.38 23.38 2.75
CA TYR A 236 -6.16 23.31 1.52
C TYR A 236 -5.33 22.80 0.33
N LEU A 237 -4.14 23.35 0.14
CA LEU A 237 -3.21 22.87 -0.89
C LEU A 237 -2.78 21.44 -0.62
N GLY A 238 -2.59 21.06 0.63
CA GLY A 238 -2.30 19.69 1.04
C GLY A 238 -3.37 18.70 0.57
N PHE A 239 -4.65 19.02 0.73
CA PHE A 239 -5.75 18.20 0.23
C PHE A 239 -5.74 18.05 -1.30
N LEU A 240 -5.52 19.15 -2.04
CA LEU A 240 -5.47 19.12 -3.51
C LEU A 240 -4.27 18.31 -4.01
N LEU A 241 -3.09 18.49 -3.41
CA LEU A 241 -1.87 17.77 -3.78
C LEU A 241 -1.97 16.28 -3.45
N PHE A 242 -2.53 15.94 -2.28
CA PHE A 242 -2.74 14.54 -1.91
C PHE A 242 -3.73 13.86 -2.85
N ALA A 243 -4.86 14.49 -3.17
CA ALA A 243 -5.81 13.96 -4.15
C ALA A 243 -5.15 13.68 -5.50
N ARG A 244 -4.31 14.60 -5.99
CA ARG A 244 -3.54 14.44 -7.22
C ARG A 244 -2.58 13.25 -7.11
N GLU A 245 -1.85 13.13 -6.02
CA GLU A 245 -0.92 12.02 -5.78
C GLU A 245 -1.66 10.69 -5.82
N VAL A 246 -2.76 10.57 -5.07
CA VAL A 246 -3.59 9.36 -5.02
C VAL A 246 -4.06 8.96 -6.42
N LEU A 247 -4.66 9.88 -7.17
CA LEU A 247 -5.17 9.61 -8.51
C LEU A 247 -4.08 9.16 -9.48
N ASN A 248 -2.93 9.83 -9.48
CA ASN A 248 -1.81 9.48 -10.36
C ASN A 248 -1.26 8.09 -10.03
N ARG A 249 -1.09 7.77 -8.74
CA ARG A 249 -0.60 6.45 -8.31
C ARG A 249 -1.61 5.35 -8.60
N PHE A 250 -2.89 5.64 -8.46
CA PHE A 250 -3.95 4.68 -8.78
C PHE A 250 -4.04 4.41 -10.28
N MET A 251 -3.95 5.42 -11.11
CA MET A 251 -3.85 5.23 -12.56
C MET A 251 -2.64 4.37 -12.93
N MET A 252 -1.50 4.61 -12.30
CA MET A 252 -0.29 3.81 -12.50
C MET A 252 -0.50 2.35 -12.11
N VAL A 253 -1.11 2.09 -10.95
CA VAL A 253 -1.38 0.72 -10.48
C VAL A 253 -2.36 0.01 -11.41
N LYS A 254 -3.39 0.70 -11.90
CA LYS A 254 -4.35 0.14 -12.87
C LYS A 254 -3.71 -0.16 -14.22
N LEU A 255 -2.83 0.70 -14.69
CA LEU A 255 -2.05 0.44 -15.91
C LEU A 255 -1.20 -0.83 -15.76
N LEU A 256 -0.50 -0.97 -14.64
CA LEU A 256 0.28 -2.16 -14.33
C LEU A 256 -0.59 -3.44 -14.24
N GLN A 257 -1.82 -3.36 -13.73
CA GLN A 257 -2.76 -4.48 -13.75
C GLN A 257 -3.12 -4.89 -15.17
N THR A 258 -3.45 -3.93 -16.03
CA THR A 258 -3.78 -4.20 -17.44
C THR A 258 -2.60 -4.81 -18.19
N GLU A 259 -1.37 -4.32 -17.96
CA GLU A 259 -0.16 -4.90 -18.54
C GLU A 259 0.02 -6.36 -18.12
N LEU A 260 -0.18 -6.67 -16.84
CA LEU A 260 -0.10 -8.04 -16.32
C LEU A 260 -1.16 -8.96 -16.92
N GLU A 261 -2.42 -8.49 -17.05
CA GLU A 261 -3.51 -9.25 -17.66
C GLU A 261 -3.22 -9.59 -19.14
N VAL A 262 -2.72 -8.62 -19.90
CA VAL A 262 -2.35 -8.82 -21.31
C VAL A 262 -1.20 -9.81 -21.44
N GLU A 263 -0.17 -9.73 -20.61
CA GLU A 263 0.95 -10.68 -20.64
C GLU A 263 0.52 -12.09 -20.22
N THR A 264 -0.35 -12.21 -19.22
CA THR A 264 -0.88 -13.51 -18.81
C THR A 264 -1.73 -14.17 -19.91
N ALA A 265 -2.55 -13.40 -20.62
CA ALA A 265 -3.34 -13.88 -21.74
C ALA A 265 -2.45 -14.41 -22.88
N LYS A 266 -1.43 -13.63 -23.29
CA LYS A 266 -0.47 -14.06 -24.33
C LYS A 266 0.26 -15.35 -23.97
N THR A 267 0.69 -15.46 -22.71
CA THR A 267 1.40 -16.67 -22.27
C THR A 267 0.49 -17.90 -22.27
N ALA A 268 -0.80 -17.73 -21.93
CA ALA A 268 -1.77 -18.80 -21.99
C ALA A 268 -2.06 -19.27 -23.44
N GLU A 269 -2.13 -18.33 -24.40
CA GLU A 269 -2.27 -18.64 -25.82
C GLU A 269 -1.06 -19.41 -26.37
N GLU A 270 0.17 -18.97 -26.05
CA GLU A 270 1.41 -19.67 -26.45
C GLU A 270 1.51 -21.09 -25.87
N GLU A 271 1.07 -21.28 -24.60
CA GLU A 271 1.04 -22.62 -24.00
C GLU A 271 -0.03 -23.53 -24.63
N ALA A 272 -1.18 -22.98 -25.01
CA ALA A 272 -2.23 -23.70 -25.69
C ALA A 272 -1.78 -24.12 -27.07
N GLU A 273 -1.13 -23.24 -27.84
CA GLU A 273 -0.59 -23.54 -29.18
C GLU A 273 0.48 -24.64 -29.12
N LYS A 274 1.41 -24.57 -28.15
CA LYS A 274 2.42 -25.62 -27.95
C LYS A 274 1.80 -26.98 -27.60
N LYS A 275 0.74 -27.01 -26.78
CA LYS A 275 0.02 -28.27 -26.49
C LYS A 275 -0.64 -28.85 -27.72
N THR A 276 -1.27 -28.00 -28.53
CA THR A 276 -1.92 -28.45 -29.78
C THR A 276 -0.90 -29.04 -30.74
N THR A 277 0.21 -28.33 -30.98
CA THR A 277 1.30 -28.79 -31.86
C THR A 277 1.94 -30.11 -31.37
N PHE A 278 2.12 -30.24 -30.03
CA PHE A 278 2.63 -31.49 -29.44
C PHE A 278 1.65 -32.65 -29.60
N THR A 279 0.34 -32.41 -29.48
CA THR A 279 -0.70 -33.43 -29.65
C THR A 279 -0.79 -33.87 -31.11
N GLU A 280 -0.69 -32.95 -32.08
CA GLU A 280 -0.67 -33.25 -33.50
C GLU A 280 0.57 -34.08 -33.87
N ALA A 281 1.75 -33.72 -33.35
CA ALA A 281 2.98 -34.49 -33.59
C ALA A 281 2.90 -35.94 -33.01
N LEU A 282 2.23 -36.11 -31.86
CA LEU A 282 1.99 -37.46 -31.31
C LEU A 282 1.04 -38.29 -32.15
N VAL A 283 -0.01 -37.69 -32.71
CA VAL A 283 -0.97 -38.36 -33.58
C VAL A 283 -0.30 -38.78 -34.91
N GLU A 284 0.50 -37.91 -35.52
CA GLU A 284 1.27 -38.24 -36.72
C GLU A 284 2.31 -39.34 -36.48
N GLY A 285 3.04 -39.27 -35.36
CA GLY A 285 3.99 -40.33 -34.98
C GLY A 285 3.33 -41.67 -34.72
N SER A 286 2.12 -41.72 -34.20
CA SER A 286 1.32 -42.93 -33.99
C SER A 286 0.79 -43.53 -35.30
N CYS A 287 0.44 -42.70 -36.28
CA CYS A 287 0.03 -43.18 -37.63
C CYS A 287 1.18 -43.82 -38.40
N LEU A 288 2.41 -43.32 -38.26
CA LEU A 288 3.57 -43.86 -38.94
C LEU A 288 4.03 -45.23 -38.38
N GLN A 289 3.80 -45.52 -37.12
CA GLN A 289 4.11 -46.82 -36.53
C GLN A 289 3.14 -47.91 -36.93
N ASN A 290 1.87 -47.63 -37.15
CA ASN A 290 0.88 -48.62 -37.60
C ASN A 290 1.05 -49.04 -39.06
N THR A 291 1.62 -48.18 -39.93
CA THR A 291 1.86 -48.51 -41.34
C THR A 291 3.13 -49.35 -41.58
N SER A 292 4.04 -49.45 -40.61
CA SER A 292 5.23 -50.30 -40.73
C SER A 292 5.01 -51.75 -40.27
N SER A 293 3.97 -52.00 -39.45
CA SER A 293 3.66 -53.34 -38.93
C SER A 293 2.97 -54.26 -39.98
N ASP A 294 2.27 -53.69 -40.98
CA ASP A 294 1.55 -54.49 -42.01
C ASP A 294 2.42 -54.96 -43.16
N LYS A 295 3.70 -54.59 -43.19
CA LYS A 295 4.60 -55.03 -44.28
C LYS A 295 5.51 -56.24 -43.96
N GLN A 296 5.35 -56.85 -42.77
CA GLN A 296 6.16 -58.00 -42.34
C GLN A 296 5.42 -59.34 -42.34
N THR A 297 4.19 -59.40 -42.86
CA THR A 297 3.40 -60.65 -43.01
C THR A 297 2.89 -60.81 -44.39
N ALA A 298 3.80 -60.83 -45.38
CA ALA A 298 3.50 -61.28 -46.72
C ALA A 298 4.68 -62.08 -47.29
#